data_f22f46a14c5eb4faa63f9297198a8e58
#
_entry.id   f22f46a14c5eb4faa63f9297198a8e58
#
_cell.length_a   1.000
_cell.length_b   1.000
_cell.length_c   1.000
_cell.angle_alpha   90.00
_cell.angle_beta   90.00
_cell.angle_gamma   90.00
#
_symmetry.space_group_name_H-M   'P 1'
#
loop_
_entity.id
_entity.type
_entity.pdbx_description
1 polymer ?
#
loop_
_entity_poly.entity_id
_entity_poly.type
_entity_poly.pdbx_seq_one_letter_code
_entity_poly.pdbx_strand_id
1 'polypeptide(L)'
;VPYMSEEWRGLCAACIDFAKERGMAVWLYDEFNWPSGSCKGEVTRDHPELMASRFVWDGESVRVLRASEEDVKHTYEQFTVDMLNPDAVDRFIALTHERYARWFGDLFGTVIRGIFTDEPSFAYTCRGDNQLPYYEGIGEDYRARFGEDMTDGLIAYFTRGECAAFSERFWRLIAERFRACYFDRISA
;
A
#
# COMPACT_ATOMS: atom_id res chain seq x y z
N VAL A 1 -19.96 8.89 11.24
CA VAL A 1 -19.78 7.52 11.74
C VAL A 1 -18.30 7.18 11.65
N PRO A 2 -17.66 6.75 12.74
CA PRO A 2 -16.27 6.32 12.68
C PRO A 2 -16.12 5.08 11.79
N TYR A 3 -15.13 5.13 10.87
CA TYR A 3 -14.85 4.02 9.96
C TYR A 3 -14.45 2.77 10.74
N MET A 4 -14.92 1.61 10.31
CA MET A 4 -14.70 0.30 10.95
C MET A 4 -15.14 0.21 12.41
N SER A 5 -16.08 1.06 12.88
CA SER A 5 -16.73 0.97 14.19
C SER A 5 -17.94 0.02 14.17
N GLU A 6 -18.51 -0.26 15.36
CA GLU A 6 -19.79 -0.99 15.45
C GLU A 6 -20.96 -0.24 14.80
N GLU A 7 -20.93 1.10 14.82
CA GLU A 7 -21.91 1.91 14.10
C GLU A 7 -21.75 1.77 12.59
N TRP A 8 -20.50 1.76 12.08
CA TRP A 8 -20.18 1.45 10.67
C TRP A 8 -20.70 0.07 10.28
N ARG A 9 -20.45 -0.95 11.13
CA ARG A 9 -20.97 -2.31 10.94
C ARG A 9 -22.49 -2.31 10.79
N GLY A 10 -23.20 -1.58 11.66
CA GLY A 10 -24.66 -1.47 11.61
C GLY A 10 -25.19 -0.89 10.31
N LEU A 11 -24.51 0.15 9.77
CA LEU A 11 -24.88 0.73 8.47
C LEU A 11 -24.60 -0.24 7.31
N CYS A 12 -23.46 -0.91 7.32
CA CYS A 12 -23.17 -1.95 6.33
C CYS A 12 -24.21 -3.08 6.36
N ALA A 13 -24.57 -3.56 7.57
CA ALA A 13 -25.59 -4.60 7.73
C ALA A 13 -26.93 -4.19 7.14
N ALA A 14 -27.39 -2.97 7.41
CA ALA A 14 -28.64 -2.45 6.85
C ALA A 14 -28.62 -2.39 5.32
N CYS A 15 -27.50 -1.97 4.73
CA CYS A 15 -27.34 -1.96 3.27
C CYS A 15 -27.33 -3.39 2.67
N ILE A 16 -26.64 -4.33 3.34
CA ILE A 16 -26.57 -5.72 2.91
C ILE A 16 -27.95 -6.39 2.99
N ASP A 17 -28.70 -6.19 4.08
CA ASP A 17 -30.06 -6.72 4.24
C ASP A 17 -31.00 -6.18 3.17
N PHE A 18 -30.95 -4.87 2.90
CA PHE A 18 -31.71 -4.24 1.83
C PHE A 18 -31.40 -4.83 0.46
N ALA A 19 -30.13 -5.05 0.16
CA ALA A 19 -29.68 -5.65 -1.09
C ALA A 19 -30.17 -7.12 -1.22
N LYS A 20 -30.04 -7.88 -0.13
CA LYS A 20 -30.49 -9.29 -0.04
C LYS A 20 -31.98 -9.44 -0.33
N GLU A 21 -32.84 -8.61 0.26
CA GLU A 21 -34.28 -8.61 0.04
C GLU A 21 -34.66 -8.37 -1.44
N ARG A 22 -33.78 -7.72 -2.21
CA ARG A 22 -33.99 -7.35 -3.62
C ARG A 22 -33.23 -8.21 -4.60
N GLY A 23 -32.58 -9.28 -4.12
CA GLY A 23 -31.74 -10.13 -4.96
C GLY A 23 -30.54 -9.43 -5.57
N MET A 24 -30.05 -8.36 -4.95
CA MET A 24 -28.87 -7.61 -5.38
C MET A 24 -27.61 -8.19 -4.77
N ALA A 25 -26.50 -8.12 -5.51
CA ALA A 25 -25.18 -8.42 -5.00
C ALA A 25 -24.54 -7.17 -4.36
N VAL A 26 -23.70 -7.39 -3.35
CA VAL A 26 -22.95 -6.33 -2.67
C VAL A 26 -21.46 -6.54 -2.90
N TRP A 27 -20.75 -5.45 -3.12
CA TRP A 27 -19.29 -5.37 -3.03
C TRP A 27 -18.94 -4.44 -1.87
N LEU A 28 -18.12 -4.91 -0.96
CA LEU A 28 -17.61 -4.09 0.12
C LEU A 28 -16.44 -3.23 -0.40
N TYR A 29 -16.19 -2.11 0.26
CA TYR A 29 -15.03 -1.26 -0.01
C TYR A 29 -14.08 -1.31 1.17
N ASP A 30 -12.80 -1.55 0.91
CA ASP A 30 -11.81 -1.79 1.95
C ASP A 30 -11.15 -0.53 2.51
N GLU A 31 -11.60 0.66 2.07
CA GLU A 31 -11.08 1.92 2.56
C GLU A 31 -12.21 2.90 2.92
N PHE A 32 -11.88 3.92 3.70
CA PHE A 32 -12.79 5.03 4.04
C PHE A 32 -12.89 6.05 2.90
N ASN A 33 -11.76 6.29 2.27
CA ASN A 33 -11.58 7.23 1.18
C ASN A 33 -10.65 6.58 0.14
N TRP A 34 -10.00 7.32 -0.71
CA TRP A 34 -9.07 6.85 -1.73
C TRP A 34 -7.64 7.31 -1.39
N PRO A 35 -6.58 6.53 -1.69
CA PRO A 35 -6.56 5.13 -2.18
C PRO A 35 -6.66 4.10 -1.06
N SER A 36 -6.86 2.82 -1.42
CA SER A 36 -6.87 1.72 -0.46
C SER A 36 -5.48 1.44 0.13
N GLY A 37 -5.47 1.04 1.42
CA GLY A 37 -4.28 0.58 2.12
C GLY A 37 -4.04 1.20 3.49
N SER A 38 -4.73 2.28 3.83
CA SER A 38 -4.46 3.04 5.06
C SER A 38 -5.44 2.77 6.20
N CYS A 39 -6.64 2.29 5.89
CA CYS A 39 -7.74 2.22 6.83
C CYS A 39 -7.96 3.58 7.52
N LYS A 40 -8.12 4.66 6.71
CA LYS A 40 -8.25 6.03 7.21
C LYS A 40 -7.06 6.49 8.07
N GLY A 41 -5.84 6.06 7.73
CA GLY A 41 -4.63 6.39 8.46
C GLY A 41 -4.37 5.53 9.71
N GLU A 42 -5.28 4.59 10.05
CA GLU A 42 -5.11 3.73 11.24
C GLU A 42 -3.93 2.75 11.11
N VAL A 43 -3.49 2.44 9.89
CA VAL A 43 -2.33 1.56 9.67
C VAL A 43 -1.06 2.18 10.24
N THR A 44 -0.83 3.47 10.00
CA THR A 44 0.38 4.16 10.43
C THR A 44 0.22 4.94 11.73
N ARG A 45 -1.00 5.04 12.26
CA ARG A 45 -1.24 5.68 13.56
C ARG A 45 -0.50 4.92 14.66
N ASP A 46 0.36 5.60 15.40
CA ASP A 46 1.23 5.04 16.43
C ASP A 46 2.24 3.98 15.92
N HIS A 47 2.40 3.88 14.57
CA HIS A 47 3.27 2.93 13.88
C HIS A 47 4.11 3.63 12.80
N PRO A 48 5.03 4.56 13.16
CA PRO A 48 5.85 5.26 12.17
C PRO A 48 6.77 4.32 11.37
N GLU A 49 7.08 3.14 11.89
CA GLU A 49 7.84 2.10 11.20
C GLU A 49 7.12 1.53 9.98
N LEU A 50 5.79 1.67 9.91
CA LEU A 50 4.96 1.23 8.79
C LEU A 50 4.77 2.32 7.71
N MET A 51 5.38 3.49 7.91
CA MET A 51 5.39 4.54 6.88
C MET A 51 6.40 4.23 5.79
N ALA A 52 6.02 4.52 4.55
CA ALA A 52 6.83 4.30 3.37
C ALA A 52 8.16 5.06 3.41
N SER A 53 9.17 4.44 2.84
CA SER A 53 10.49 5.04 2.67
C SER A 53 10.79 5.25 1.18
N ARG A 54 11.71 6.17 0.89
CA ARG A 54 12.13 6.50 -0.46
C ARG A 54 13.61 6.82 -0.54
N PHE A 55 14.24 6.52 -1.65
CA PHE A 55 15.50 7.10 -2.02
C PHE A 55 15.30 8.56 -2.41
N VAL A 56 16.20 9.41 -1.99
CA VAL A 56 16.22 10.85 -2.35
C VAL A 56 17.64 11.23 -2.75
N TRP A 57 17.78 11.85 -3.93
CA TRP A 57 19.01 12.49 -4.37
C TRP A 57 19.03 13.94 -3.89
N ASP A 58 20.03 14.32 -3.11
CA ASP A 58 20.16 15.68 -2.55
C ASP A 58 21.10 16.60 -3.38
N GLY A 59 21.61 16.11 -4.50
CA GLY A 59 22.58 16.79 -5.36
C GLY A 59 24.01 16.26 -5.20
N GLU A 60 24.30 15.52 -4.14
CA GLU A 60 25.63 14.97 -3.83
C GLU A 60 25.57 13.46 -3.54
N SER A 61 24.54 13.01 -2.89
CA SER A 61 24.40 11.63 -2.44
C SER A 61 22.95 11.12 -2.47
N VAL A 62 22.80 9.82 -2.47
CA VAL A 62 21.49 9.17 -2.28
C VAL A 62 21.29 8.90 -0.80
N ARG A 63 20.14 9.32 -0.27
CA ARG A 63 19.70 9.05 1.12
C ARG A 63 18.40 8.28 1.12
N VAL A 64 18.15 7.53 2.17
CA VAL A 64 16.85 6.93 2.44
C VAL A 64 16.10 7.82 3.44
N LEU A 65 14.93 8.30 3.04
CA LEU A 65 14.05 9.07 3.90
C LEU A 65 12.73 8.33 4.08
N ARG A 66 12.29 8.21 5.33
CA ARG A 66 10.96 7.73 5.66
C ARG A 66 9.96 8.88 5.56
N ALA A 67 8.74 8.60 5.16
CA ALA A 67 7.64 9.55 5.20
C ALA A 67 7.42 10.03 6.65
N SER A 68 7.05 11.29 6.78
CA SER A 68 6.87 11.97 8.06
C SER A 68 5.44 12.50 8.20
N GLU A 69 5.08 12.99 9.39
CA GLU A 69 3.82 13.69 9.59
C GLU A 69 3.66 14.93 8.71
N GLU A 70 4.78 15.51 8.22
CA GLU A 70 4.74 16.63 7.29
C GLU A 70 4.35 16.17 5.88
N ASP A 71 4.81 14.98 5.46
CA ASP A 71 4.33 14.35 4.22
C ASP A 71 2.82 14.10 4.29
N VAL A 72 2.30 13.72 5.46
CA VAL A 72 0.86 13.53 5.72
C VAL A 72 0.06 14.82 5.51
N LYS A 73 0.58 15.98 5.93
CA LYS A 73 -0.12 17.28 5.77
C LYS A 73 -0.25 17.72 4.32
N HIS A 74 0.63 17.27 3.45
CA HIS A 74 0.65 17.61 2.03
C HIS A 74 0.02 16.52 1.15
N THR A 75 -0.33 15.39 1.75
CA THR A 75 -1.10 14.31 1.16
C THR A 75 -2.27 14.00 2.07
N TYR A 76 -3.31 13.44 1.54
CA TYR A 76 -4.29 12.79 2.39
C TYR A 76 -3.55 11.76 3.28
N GLU A 77 -3.92 11.63 4.55
CA GLU A 77 -3.29 10.74 5.56
C GLU A 77 -3.02 9.31 5.05
N GLN A 78 -3.66 8.94 3.97
CA GLN A 78 -3.66 7.64 3.33
C GLN A 78 -2.40 7.33 2.51
N PHE A 79 -1.65 8.34 2.09
CA PHE A 79 -0.54 8.14 1.13
C PHE A 79 0.81 7.77 1.76
N THR A 80 0.86 7.59 3.06
CA THR A 80 2.13 7.38 3.77
C THR A 80 2.41 5.92 4.11
N VAL A 81 1.46 5.02 3.89
CA VAL A 81 1.63 3.59 4.21
C VAL A 81 2.63 2.93 3.28
N ASP A 82 3.52 2.12 3.84
CA ASP A 82 4.50 1.35 3.08
C ASP A 82 3.88 0.09 2.47
N MET A 83 3.42 0.19 1.23
CA MET A 83 2.87 -0.94 0.48
C MET A 83 3.92 -1.96 0.02
N LEU A 84 5.20 -1.69 0.24
CA LEU A 84 6.31 -2.61 0.02
C LEU A 84 6.73 -3.33 1.31
N ASN A 85 6.07 -3.01 2.44
CA ASN A 85 6.27 -3.63 3.73
C ASN A 85 5.12 -4.61 4.04
N PRO A 86 5.40 -5.93 4.17
CA PRO A 86 4.36 -6.90 4.46
C PRO A 86 3.61 -6.63 5.77
N ASP A 87 4.29 -6.10 6.80
CA ASP A 87 3.68 -5.84 8.11
C ASP A 87 2.63 -4.70 8.02
N ALA A 88 2.88 -3.70 7.16
CA ALA A 88 1.93 -2.64 6.91
C ALA A 88 0.67 -3.16 6.21
N VAL A 89 0.84 -4.04 5.23
CA VAL A 89 -0.27 -4.66 4.50
C VAL A 89 -1.04 -5.64 5.40
N ASP A 90 -0.36 -6.45 6.21
CA ASP A 90 -1.00 -7.36 7.17
C ASP A 90 -1.85 -6.57 8.19
N ARG A 91 -1.34 -5.42 8.66
CA ARG A 91 -2.11 -4.55 9.54
C ARG A 91 -3.35 -3.96 8.82
N PHE A 92 -3.21 -3.55 7.56
CA PHE A 92 -4.35 -3.11 6.76
C PHE A 92 -5.41 -4.20 6.62
N ILE A 93 -5.00 -5.44 6.29
CA ILE A 93 -5.89 -6.60 6.19
C ILE A 93 -6.61 -6.85 7.52
N ALA A 94 -5.88 -6.83 8.64
CA ALA A 94 -6.46 -7.05 9.97
C ALA A 94 -7.49 -5.97 10.36
N LEU A 95 -7.25 -4.72 9.96
CA LEU A 95 -8.14 -3.59 10.27
C LEU A 95 -9.39 -3.53 9.39
N THR A 96 -9.35 -4.11 8.19
CA THR A 96 -10.40 -4.01 7.18
C THR A 96 -10.98 -5.37 6.79
N HIS A 97 -10.27 -6.16 6.01
CA HIS A 97 -10.74 -7.43 5.43
C HIS A 97 -11.15 -8.45 6.47
N GLU A 98 -10.29 -8.70 7.46
CA GLU A 98 -10.62 -9.63 8.55
C GLU A 98 -11.76 -9.11 9.42
N ARG A 99 -11.89 -7.79 9.58
CA ARG A 99 -13.01 -7.22 10.32
C ARG A 99 -14.32 -7.41 9.58
N TYR A 100 -14.36 -7.20 8.26
CA TYR A 100 -15.51 -7.55 7.43
C TYR A 100 -15.80 -9.04 7.45
N ALA A 101 -14.77 -9.90 7.39
CA ALA A 101 -14.94 -11.34 7.49
C ALA A 101 -15.54 -11.77 8.84
N ARG A 102 -15.11 -11.17 9.95
CA ARG A 102 -15.72 -11.42 11.27
C ARG A 102 -17.18 -10.95 11.36
N TRP A 103 -17.53 -9.85 10.70
CA TRP A 103 -18.88 -9.31 10.75
C TRP A 103 -19.87 -10.00 9.82
N PHE A 104 -19.42 -10.38 8.64
CA PHE A 104 -20.28 -10.78 7.52
C PHE A 104 -19.81 -12.03 6.80
N GLY A 105 -18.91 -12.84 7.40
CA GLY A 105 -18.30 -13.99 6.76
C GLY A 105 -19.30 -14.99 6.17
N ASP A 106 -20.41 -15.23 6.86
CA ASP A 106 -21.48 -16.14 6.40
C ASP A 106 -22.20 -15.66 5.11
N LEU A 107 -22.01 -14.39 4.74
CA LEU A 107 -22.63 -13.78 3.55
C LEU A 107 -21.69 -13.71 2.34
N PHE A 108 -20.40 -14.01 2.54
CA PHE A 108 -19.45 -14.10 1.43
C PHE A 108 -19.80 -15.26 0.48
N GLY A 109 -19.63 -15.03 -0.80
CA GLY A 109 -20.00 -15.98 -1.84
C GLY A 109 -21.52 -16.04 -2.14
N THR A 110 -22.35 -15.42 -1.30
CA THR A 110 -23.81 -15.33 -1.48
C THR A 110 -24.24 -13.91 -1.85
N VAL A 111 -24.56 -13.08 -0.88
CA VAL A 111 -24.93 -11.67 -1.09
C VAL A 111 -23.68 -10.82 -1.34
N ILE A 112 -22.62 -11.01 -0.55
CA ILE A 112 -21.34 -10.32 -0.71
C ILE A 112 -20.50 -11.10 -1.72
N ARG A 113 -20.25 -10.48 -2.87
CA ARG A 113 -19.54 -11.11 -4.00
C ARG A 113 -18.04 -10.81 -4.01
N GLY A 114 -17.61 -9.81 -3.29
CA GLY A 114 -16.21 -9.43 -3.21
C GLY A 114 -15.98 -8.17 -2.40
N ILE A 115 -14.70 -7.84 -2.29
CA ILE A 115 -14.22 -6.58 -1.74
C ILE A 115 -13.56 -5.81 -2.88
N PHE A 116 -13.90 -4.53 -3.00
CA PHE A 116 -13.29 -3.63 -3.96
C PHE A 116 -12.11 -2.93 -3.28
N THR A 117 -10.94 -3.00 -3.91
CA THR A 117 -9.73 -2.26 -3.54
C THR A 117 -9.43 -1.23 -4.62
N ASP A 118 -9.07 0.00 -4.24
CA ASP A 118 -8.99 1.14 -5.15
C ASP A 118 -7.58 1.72 -5.20
N GLU A 119 -6.92 1.54 -6.33
CA GLU A 119 -5.62 2.11 -6.69
C GLU A 119 -4.54 2.06 -5.58
N PRO A 120 -4.30 0.90 -4.93
CA PRO A 120 -3.21 0.81 -3.97
C PRO A 120 -1.88 1.16 -4.65
N SER A 121 -1.06 1.97 -4.01
CA SER A 121 0.19 2.43 -4.63
C SER A 121 1.31 2.59 -3.63
N PHE A 122 2.51 2.22 -4.06
CA PHE A 122 3.76 2.45 -3.34
C PHE A 122 4.43 3.78 -3.72
N ALA A 123 3.91 4.49 -4.74
CA ALA A 123 4.60 5.64 -5.35
C ALA A 123 4.15 7.00 -4.81
N TYR A 124 3.11 7.07 -4.00
CA TYR A 124 2.57 8.36 -3.54
C TYR A 124 3.52 9.19 -2.68
N THR A 125 4.51 8.56 -2.05
CA THR A 125 5.55 9.26 -1.29
C THR A 125 6.71 9.75 -2.15
N CYS A 126 6.80 9.33 -3.43
CA CYS A 126 7.83 9.76 -4.38
C CYS A 126 7.27 10.87 -5.26
N ARG A 127 7.63 12.14 -4.98
CA ARG A 127 7.01 13.32 -5.58
C ARG A 127 7.89 14.14 -6.49
N GLY A 128 8.94 13.57 -7.00
CA GLY A 128 9.86 14.30 -7.89
C GLY A 128 10.80 13.35 -8.59
N ASP A 129 11.42 13.86 -9.64
CA ASP A 129 12.38 13.10 -10.46
C ASP A 129 13.65 12.70 -9.68
N ASN A 130 13.84 13.30 -8.50
CA ASN A 130 14.95 12.99 -7.59
C ASN A 130 14.56 11.98 -6.49
N GLN A 131 13.46 11.24 -6.65
CA GLN A 131 12.97 10.27 -5.66
C GLN A 131 12.61 8.94 -6.32
N LEU A 132 12.89 7.84 -5.62
CA LEU A 132 12.48 6.49 -5.99
C LEU A 132 11.98 5.74 -4.76
N PRO A 133 11.04 4.78 -4.91
CA PRO A 133 10.57 3.98 -3.79
C PRO A 133 11.70 3.14 -3.18
N TYR A 134 11.63 2.92 -1.89
CA TYR A 134 12.59 2.12 -1.13
C TYR A 134 11.85 1.15 -0.23
N TYR A 135 12.38 -0.05 -0.08
CA TYR A 135 12.06 -0.97 1.02
C TYR A 135 13.36 -1.53 1.62
N GLU A 136 13.31 -1.90 2.88
CA GLU A 136 14.48 -2.46 3.58
C GLU A 136 14.88 -3.80 2.96
N GLY A 137 16.17 -3.94 2.64
CA GLY A 137 16.71 -5.12 1.94
C GLY A 137 16.73 -5.03 0.42
N ILE A 138 16.26 -3.91 -0.20
CA ILE A 138 16.23 -3.79 -1.67
C ILE A 138 17.60 -3.99 -2.33
N GLY A 139 18.68 -3.57 -1.68
CA GLY A 139 20.05 -3.75 -2.21
C GLY A 139 20.49 -5.22 -2.24
N GLU A 140 20.13 -5.97 -1.19
CA GLU A 140 20.37 -7.40 -1.10
C GLU A 140 19.54 -8.17 -2.13
N ASP A 141 18.27 -7.84 -2.27
CA ASP A 141 17.37 -8.45 -3.24
C ASP A 141 17.84 -8.16 -4.68
N TYR A 142 18.27 -6.92 -4.94
CA TYR A 142 18.83 -6.55 -6.25
C TYR A 142 20.08 -7.35 -6.57
N ARG A 143 21.03 -7.47 -5.61
CA ARG A 143 22.25 -8.26 -5.79
C ARG A 143 21.95 -9.74 -5.97
N ALA A 144 21.05 -10.30 -5.16
CA ALA A 144 20.64 -11.69 -5.27
C ALA A 144 19.98 -12.00 -6.63
N ARG A 145 19.20 -11.07 -7.16
CA ARG A 145 18.45 -11.26 -8.38
C ARG A 145 19.28 -11.03 -9.65
N PHE A 146 20.18 -10.04 -9.65
CA PHE A 146 20.88 -9.57 -10.84
C PHE A 146 22.40 -9.78 -10.80
N GLY A 147 22.96 -10.20 -9.65
CA GLY A 147 24.38 -10.51 -9.48
C GLY A 147 25.30 -9.28 -9.37
N GLU A 148 24.73 -8.09 -9.20
CA GLU A 148 25.49 -6.84 -9.15
C GLU A 148 24.95 -5.88 -8.07
N ASP A 149 25.77 -4.90 -7.68
CA ASP A 149 25.37 -3.86 -6.74
C ASP A 149 24.55 -2.80 -7.47
N MET A 150 23.48 -2.31 -6.82
CA MET A 150 22.59 -1.31 -7.42
C MET A 150 23.12 0.12 -7.33
N THR A 151 24.14 0.39 -6.51
CA THR A 151 24.57 1.75 -6.13
C THR A 151 24.96 2.59 -7.32
N ASP A 152 25.82 2.08 -8.22
CA ASP A 152 26.26 2.82 -9.40
C ASP A 152 25.11 3.10 -10.38
N GLY A 153 24.19 2.15 -10.54
CA GLY A 153 23.00 2.32 -11.36
C GLY A 153 22.05 3.37 -10.78
N LEU A 154 21.86 3.36 -9.46
CA LEU A 154 21.04 4.33 -8.74
C LEU A 154 21.58 5.75 -8.83
N ILE A 155 22.91 5.93 -8.65
CA ILE A 155 23.58 7.21 -8.82
C ILE A 155 23.48 7.69 -10.28
N ALA A 156 23.72 6.80 -11.25
CA ALA A 156 23.60 7.13 -12.66
C ALA A 156 22.19 7.57 -13.05
N TYR A 157 21.16 6.92 -12.49
CA TYR A 157 19.76 7.30 -12.68
C TYR A 157 19.52 8.76 -12.28
N PHE A 158 19.94 9.16 -11.08
CA PHE A 158 19.72 10.51 -10.58
C PHE A 158 20.59 11.59 -11.24
N THR A 159 21.81 11.24 -11.69
CA THR A 159 22.77 12.23 -12.21
C THR A 159 22.75 12.41 -13.71
N ARG A 160 22.36 11.37 -14.45
CA ARG A 160 22.43 11.35 -15.93
C ARG A 160 21.06 11.20 -16.59
N GLY A 161 20.00 11.06 -15.79
CA GLY A 161 18.69 10.69 -16.24
C GLY A 161 18.53 9.17 -16.34
N GLU A 162 17.45 8.73 -16.96
CA GLU A 162 17.09 7.33 -17.02
C GLU A 162 18.20 6.42 -17.56
N CYS A 163 18.65 5.47 -16.74
CA CYS A 163 19.54 4.41 -17.14
C CYS A 163 18.70 3.16 -17.45
N ALA A 164 18.43 2.87 -18.72
CA ALA A 164 17.45 1.86 -19.15
C ALA A 164 17.64 0.48 -18.49
N ALA A 165 18.87 -0.03 -18.40
CA ALA A 165 19.15 -1.32 -17.79
C ALA A 165 18.89 -1.33 -16.27
N PHE A 166 19.29 -0.28 -15.56
CA PHE A 166 18.99 -0.13 -14.13
C PHE A 166 17.49 0.06 -13.91
N SER A 167 16.85 0.96 -14.66
CA SER A 167 15.41 1.24 -14.52
C SER A 167 14.58 -0.02 -14.73
N GLU A 168 14.84 -0.81 -15.77
CA GLU A 168 14.10 -2.06 -16.01
C GLU A 168 14.22 -3.01 -14.82
N ARG A 169 15.42 -3.23 -14.30
CA ARG A 169 15.68 -4.15 -13.18
C ARG A 169 15.06 -3.64 -11.88
N PHE A 170 15.25 -2.36 -11.59
CA PHE A 170 14.73 -1.71 -10.41
C PHE A 170 13.19 -1.79 -10.35
N TRP A 171 12.52 -1.36 -11.43
CA TRP A 171 11.05 -1.37 -11.46
C TRP A 171 10.47 -2.79 -11.50
N ARG A 172 11.17 -3.75 -12.09
CA ARG A 172 10.80 -5.17 -12.00
C ARG A 172 10.83 -5.66 -10.56
N LEU A 173 11.89 -5.34 -9.81
CA LEU A 173 12.03 -5.73 -8.41
C LEU A 173 10.92 -5.08 -7.54
N ILE A 174 10.68 -3.78 -7.73
CA ILE A 174 9.60 -3.06 -7.03
C ILE A 174 8.22 -3.69 -7.35
N ALA A 175 7.95 -3.98 -8.61
CA ALA A 175 6.67 -4.59 -9.00
C ALA A 175 6.48 -6.00 -8.42
N GLU A 176 7.52 -6.83 -8.42
CA GLU A 176 7.50 -8.16 -7.79
C GLU A 176 7.28 -8.06 -6.28
N ARG A 177 7.96 -7.11 -5.61
CA ARG A 177 7.80 -6.84 -4.17
C ARG A 177 6.38 -6.36 -3.86
N PHE A 178 5.86 -5.39 -4.60
CA PHE A 178 4.50 -4.87 -4.42
C PHE A 178 3.45 -5.97 -4.62
N ARG A 179 3.57 -6.77 -5.67
CA ARG A 179 2.69 -7.91 -5.90
C ARG A 179 2.70 -8.87 -4.69
N ALA A 180 3.89 -9.27 -4.24
CA ALA A 180 4.03 -10.21 -3.12
C ALA A 180 3.51 -9.63 -1.79
N CYS A 181 3.77 -8.33 -1.53
CA CYS A 181 3.34 -7.68 -0.30
C CYS A 181 1.85 -7.34 -0.27
N TYR A 182 1.26 -6.93 -1.40
CA TYR A 182 -0.12 -6.47 -1.43
C TYR A 182 -1.06 -7.51 -2.02
N PHE A 183 -0.94 -7.80 -3.31
CA PHE A 183 -1.93 -8.63 -4.01
C PHE A 183 -1.94 -10.08 -3.56
N ASP A 184 -0.78 -10.70 -3.42
CA ASP A 184 -0.69 -12.11 -3.02
C ASP A 184 -1.20 -12.29 -1.57
N ARG A 185 -1.03 -11.28 -0.69
CA ARG A 185 -1.49 -11.32 0.71
C ARG A 185 -3.00 -11.09 0.84
N ILE A 186 -3.56 -10.12 0.11
CA ILE A 186 -5.01 -9.88 0.12
C ILE A 186 -5.79 -11.07 -0.46
N SER A 187 -5.16 -11.82 -1.39
CA SER A 187 -5.79 -12.96 -2.04
C SER A 187 -5.68 -14.28 -1.27
N ALA A 188 -4.87 -14.33 -0.19
CA ALA A 188 -4.64 -15.53 0.60
C ALA A 188 -5.73 -15.77 1.63
#